data_32095206d5f45cbcd073a91f6b3e03d3
#
_entry.id   32095206d5f45cbcd073a91f6b3e03d3
#
_cell.length_a   1.000
_cell.length_b   1.000
_cell.length_c   1.000
_cell.angle_alpha   90.00
_cell.angle_beta   90.00
_cell.angle_gamma   90.00
#
_symmetry.space_group_name_H-M   'P 1'
#
loop_
_entity.id
_entity.type
_entity.pdbx_description
1 polymer ?
#
loop_
_entity_poly.entity_id
_entity_poly.type
_entity_poly.pdbx_seq_one_letter_code
_entity_poly.pdbx_strand_id
1 'polypeptide(L)'
;MTAYNSVFKRVEKKYRIDVAERAAVEAAAERLMAVDDYGRTRITSLYLDTPERAMIARSVEKPLYKEKLRLRAYGDAAGVALMGAFGAGPIVREPGGLPLSDGEVETRVAAGLRVARTAAGLQVAPAAAGLQTMGDADGDAVGSVEACRPCAGEALRGNGLSAGFPVFFGIKKKFKGIVYKRRLALTLPAALAFVSGLPYEQACARWPLPDAGLAAVALAPATRQIARELEAAMNRWLPLAPSMGIACDRVAWAYRPEVREARGCDELFDADLRITFDDRLAYFDCHRFRSPWRPIIESSESVMEIKSAGPYPPWLVDVLSAERIYSASFTKYGNAYQMATAVPRARNHRRAMRGGA
;
A
#
# COMPACT_ATOMS: atom_id res chain seq x y z
N MET A 1 9.48 -4.52 -35.67
CA MET A 1 10.30 -4.00 -34.53
C MET A 1 9.41 -3.04 -33.77
N THR A 2 8.73 -3.50 -32.73
CA THR A 2 7.85 -2.68 -31.87
C THR A 2 8.73 -1.85 -30.95
N ALA A 3 8.65 -0.53 -31.07
CA ALA A 3 9.38 0.40 -30.23
C ALA A 3 8.94 0.20 -28.76
N TYR A 4 9.88 -0.13 -27.90
CA TYR A 4 9.69 -0.28 -26.46
C TYR A 4 9.46 1.10 -25.83
N ASN A 5 8.22 1.44 -25.57
CA ASN A 5 7.85 2.71 -24.97
C ASN A 5 7.92 2.58 -23.44
N SER A 6 9.06 2.92 -22.84
CA SER A 6 9.37 2.75 -21.43
C SER A 6 8.80 3.84 -20.49
N VAL A 7 7.99 4.76 -20.98
CA VAL A 7 7.43 5.86 -20.18
C VAL A 7 5.93 5.93 -20.38
N PHE A 8 5.17 5.20 -19.56
CA PHE A 8 3.72 5.35 -19.49
C PHE A 8 3.39 6.57 -18.62
N LYS A 9 2.86 7.61 -19.25
CA LYS A 9 2.37 8.81 -18.56
C LYS A 9 0.94 8.56 -18.07
N ARG A 10 0.78 7.76 -17.01
CA ARG A 10 -0.53 7.55 -16.38
C ARG A 10 -0.90 8.70 -15.48
N VAL A 11 -2.13 9.15 -15.60
CA VAL A 11 -2.73 10.14 -14.70
C VAL A 11 -3.46 9.40 -13.58
N GLU A 12 -3.12 9.73 -12.33
CA GLU A 12 -3.77 9.22 -11.12
C GLU A 12 -4.53 10.39 -10.48
N LYS A 13 -5.87 10.34 -10.48
CA LYS A 13 -6.71 11.32 -9.77
C LYS A 13 -7.43 10.63 -8.62
N LYS A 14 -7.61 11.37 -7.53
CA LYS A 14 -8.29 10.89 -6.32
C LYS A 14 -9.50 11.72 -6.01
N TYR A 15 -10.49 11.07 -5.44
CA TYR A 15 -11.77 11.65 -5.09
C TYR A 15 -12.15 11.15 -3.69
N ARG A 16 -12.73 12.01 -2.87
CA ARG A 16 -13.45 11.58 -1.67
C ARG A 16 -14.90 11.54 -2.06
N ILE A 17 -15.52 10.42 -1.87
CA ILE A 17 -16.90 10.17 -2.29
C ILE A 17 -17.68 9.55 -1.13
N ASP A 18 -18.94 9.84 -1.08
CA ASP A 18 -19.87 9.22 -0.15
C ASP A 18 -20.47 7.91 -0.73
N VAL A 19 -21.38 7.29 0.03
CA VAL A 19 -22.01 6.04 -0.35
C VAL A 19 -22.88 6.17 -1.61
N ALA A 20 -23.59 7.31 -1.79
CA ALA A 20 -24.47 7.52 -2.93
C ALA A 20 -23.67 7.78 -4.21
N GLU A 21 -22.68 8.67 -4.14
CA GLU A 21 -21.74 8.95 -5.22
C GLU A 21 -21.00 7.68 -5.68
N ARG A 22 -20.58 6.85 -4.72
CA ARG A 22 -19.96 5.56 -5.01
C ARG A 22 -20.91 4.63 -5.75
N ALA A 23 -22.14 4.46 -5.27
CA ALA A 23 -23.14 3.60 -5.91
C ALA A 23 -23.42 4.02 -7.35
N ALA A 24 -23.48 5.33 -7.62
CA ALA A 24 -23.66 5.85 -8.98
C ALA A 24 -22.46 5.50 -9.89
N VAL A 25 -21.22 5.63 -9.40
CA VAL A 25 -20.01 5.27 -10.17
C VAL A 25 -19.96 3.76 -10.43
N GLU A 26 -20.24 2.93 -9.42
CA GLU A 26 -20.26 1.46 -9.55
C GLU A 26 -21.34 1.03 -10.58
N ALA A 27 -22.56 1.56 -10.50
CA ALA A 27 -23.63 1.27 -11.45
C ALA A 27 -23.27 1.65 -12.90
N ALA A 28 -22.58 2.79 -13.10
CA ALA A 28 -22.10 3.18 -14.42
C ALA A 28 -20.96 2.27 -14.92
N ALA A 29 -20.07 1.85 -14.01
CA ALA A 29 -18.95 0.99 -14.33
C ALA A 29 -19.36 -0.45 -14.64
N GLU A 30 -20.38 -1.02 -13.98
CA GLU A 30 -20.84 -2.41 -14.12
C GLU A 30 -21.17 -2.81 -15.57
N ARG A 31 -21.54 -1.85 -16.40
CA ARG A 31 -21.82 -2.10 -17.82
C ARG A 31 -20.60 -2.56 -18.61
N LEU A 32 -19.40 -2.15 -18.22
CA LEU A 32 -18.16 -2.34 -18.97
C LEU A 32 -17.05 -2.96 -18.13
N MET A 33 -17.11 -2.79 -16.83
CA MET A 33 -16.07 -3.19 -15.88
C MET A 33 -16.60 -4.23 -14.91
N ALA A 34 -15.68 -4.91 -14.24
CA ALA A 34 -15.97 -5.81 -13.13
C ALA A 34 -14.95 -5.62 -12.03
N VAL A 35 -15.31 -6.05 -10.83
CA VAL A 35 -14.35 -6.18 -9.72
C VAL A 35 -13.28 -7.18 -10.14
N ASP A 36 -12.02 -6.85 -9.88
CA ASP A 36 -10.91 -7.72 -10.19
C ASP A 36 -10.91 -9.01 -9.35
N ASP A 37 -10.09 -9.99 -9.74
CA ASP A 37 -10.03 -11.33 -9.12
C ASP A 37 -9.71 -11.31 -7.63
N TYR A 38 -9.23 -10.20 -7.10
CA TYR A 38 -8.90 -10.05 -5.68
C TYR A 38 -10.09 -9.66 -4.80
N GLY A 39 -11.18 -9.19 -5.42
CA GLY A 39 -12.36 -8.75 -4.70
C GLY A 39 -12.05 -7.67 -3.67
N ARG A 40 -12.69 -7.77 -2.50
CA ARG A 40 -12.37 -6.88 -1.37
C ARG A 40 -11.13 -7.38 -0.62
N THR A 41 -10.08 -6.63 -0.68
CA THR A 41 -8.78 -6.99 -0.07
C THR A 41 -8.36 -5.99 0.99
N ARG A 42 -8.02 -6.47 2.20
CA ARG A 42 -7.38 -5.66 3.22
C ARG A 42 -5.94 -5.36 2.83
N ILE A 43 -5.57 -4.09 2.84
CA ILE A 43 -4.21 -3.63 2.56
C ILE A 43 -3.66 -2.93 3.79
N THR A 44 -2.56 -3.45 4.33
CA THR A 44 -1.82 -2.80 5.42
C THR A 44 -0.48 -2.32 4.89
N SER A 45 -0.18 -1.05 5.10
CA SER A 45 1.08 -0.41 4.71
C SER A 45 1.75 0.18 5.92
N LEU A 46 3.01 -0.16 6.15
CA LEU A 46 3.85 0.43 7.18
C LEU A 46 4.86 1.38 6.51
N TYR A 47 4.80 2.65 6.85
CA TYR A 47 5.76 3.65 6.38
C TYR A 47 6.94 3.72 7.33
N LEU A 48 8.14 3.78 6.73
CA LEU A 48 9.38 4.03 7.42
C LEU A 48 9.76 5.50 7.24
N ASP A 49 10.29 6.11 8.28
CA ASP A 49 10.72 7.51 8.29
C ASP A 49 11.79 7.73 9.36
N THR A 50 12.37 8.91 9.43
CA THR A 50 13.20 9.27 10.57
C THR A 50 12.33 9.38 11.86
N PRO A 51 12.94 9.29 13.05
CA PRO A 51 12.21 9.51 14.31
C PRO A 51 11.45 10.85 14.34
N GLU A 52 11.98 11.89 13.70
CA GLU A 52 11.36 13.21 13.59
C GLU A 52 10.34 13.30 12.44
N ARG A 53 10.17 12.21 11.66
CA ARG A 53 9.28 12.15 10.49
C ARG A 53 9.66 13.13 9.38
N ALA A 54 10.96 13.32 9.15
CA ALA A 54 11.47 14.31 8.21
C ALA A 54 11.04 14.06 6.76
N MET A 55 10.92 12.78 6.33
CA MET A 55 10.50 12.45 4.96
C MET A 55 9.05 12.92 4.70
N ILE A 56 8.13 12.64 5.64
CA ILE A 56 6.72 13.01 5.43
C ILE A 56 6.51 14.50 5.67
N ALA A 57 7.12 15.09 6.67
CA ALA A 57 7.07 16.53 6.92
C ALA A 57 7.48 17.30 5.65
N ARG A 58 8.65 16.98 5.10
CA ARG A 58 9.10 17.53 3.82
C ARG A 58 8.14 17.23 2.67
N SER A 59 7.56 16.01 2.61
CA SER A 59 6.63 15.63 1.54
C SER A 59 5.34 16.44 1.52
N VAL A 60 4.86 16.91 2.67
CA VAL A 60 3.64 17.73 2.81
C VAL A 60 3.86 19.13 2.25
N GLU A 61 5.07 19.68 2.33
CA GLU A 61 5.45 20.99 1.78
C GLU A 61 5.47 21.03 0.24
N LYS A 62 5.18 19.90 -0.42
CA LYS A 62 5.14 19.75 -1.89
C LYS A 62 6.44 20.12 -2.60
N PRO A 63 7.61 19.67 -2.14
CA PRO A 63 8.90 19.98 -2.75
C PRO A 63 9.01 19.39 -4.16
N LEU A 64 9.98 19.86 -4.93
CA LEU A 64 10.29 19.33 -6.28
C LEU A 64 10.67 17.85 -6.24
N TYR A 65 11.39 17.42 -5.19
CA TYR A 65 11.76 16.01 -4.96
C TYR A 65 11.23 15.54 -3.62
N LYS A 66 10.57 14.40 -3.63
CA LYS A 66 10.13 13.70 -2.42
C LYS A 66 10.11 12.20 -2.62
N GLU A 67 10.33 11.48 -1.52
CA GLU A 67 10.29 10.02 -1.50
C GLU A 67 9.57 9.50 -0.27
N LYS A 68 9.14 8.24 -0.34
CA LYS A 68 8.48 7.52 0.75
C LYS A 68 8.90 6.07 0.69
N LEU A 69 9.26 5.51 1.82
CA LEU A 69 9.58 4.10 2.02
C LEU A 69 8.38 3.40 2.65
N ARG A 70 8.02 2.23 2.13
CA ARG A 70 6.81 1.54 2.60
C ARG A 70 6.92 0.02 2.47
N LEU A 71 6.62 -0.68 3.54
CA LEU A 71 6.30 -2.10 3.55
C LEU A 71 4.79 -2.28 3.39
N ARG A 72 4.36 -3.30 2.65
CA ARG A 72 2.95 -3.59 2.42
C ARG A 72 2.67 -5.09 2.52
N ALA A 73 1.58 -5.42 3.21
CA ALA A 73 1.02 -6.76 3.26
C ALA A 73 -0.44 -6.72 2.77
N TYR A 74 -0.88 -7.82 2.18
CA TYR A 74 -2.24 -8.01 1.69
C TYR A 74 -2.92 -9.11 2.49
N GLY A 75 -4.18 -8.90 2.86
CA GLY A 75 -4.95 -9.75 3.76
C GLY A 75 -4.84 -9.32 5.24
N ASP A 76 -5.87 -9.65 6.01
CA ASP A 76 -5.98 -9.23 7.41
C ASP A 76 -4.85 -9.80 8.27
N ALA A 77 -4.65 -11.12 8.23
CA ALA A 77 -3.66 -11.80 9.06
C ALA A 77 -2.23 -11.35 8.73
N ALA A 78 -1.88 -11.20 7.44
CA ALA A 78 -0.57 -10.73 7.02
C ALA A 78 -0.32 -9.27 7.42
N GLY A 79 -1.36 -8.42 7.36
CA GLY A 79 -1.30 -7.05 7.81
C GLY A 79 -1.06 -6.93 9.31
N VAL A 80 -1.75 -7.73 10.11
CA VAL A 80 -1.57 -7.77 11.58
C VAL A 80 -0.19 -8.31 11.93
N ALA A 81 0.28 -9.36 11.26
CA ALA A 81 1.62 -9.92 11.48
C ALA A 81 2.73 -8.91 11.14
N LEU A 82 2.60 -8.18 10.02
CA LEU A 82 3.51 -7.10 9.65
C LEU A 82 3.60 -6.05 10.75
N MET A 83 2.46 -5.53 11.19
CA MET A 83 2.41 -4.50 12.23
C MET A 83 2.94 -5.01 13.57
N GLY A 84 2.62 -6.24 13.95
CA GLY A 84 3.08 -6.86 15.19
C GLY A 84 4.58 -7.10 15.21
N ALA A 85 5.17 -7.59 14.11
CA ALA A 85 6.59 -7.85 14.01
C ALA A 85 7.45 -6.56 14.07
N PHE A 86 6.99 -5.50 13.40
CA PHE A 86 7.65 -4.19 13.45
C PHE A 86 7.33 -3.39 14.72
N GLY A 87 6.19 -3.66 15.38
CA GLY A 87 5.77 -3.03 16.64
C GLY A 87 6.34 -3.68 17.90
N ALA A 88 7.03 -4.82 17.81
CA ALA A 88 7.60 -5.53 18.96
C ALA A 88 8.84 -4.84 19.58
N GLY A 89 9.04 -3.57 19.29
CA GLY A 89 10.14 -2.73 19.77
C GLY A 89 10.73 -1.89 18.63
N PRO A 90 11.55 -0.88 18.94
CA PRO A 90 12.12 -0.04 17.91
C PRO A 90 13.01 -0.88 16.98
N ILE A 91 12.64 -0.96 15.70
CA ILE A 91 13.58 -1.33 14.64
C ILE A 91 14.09 0.00 14.13
N VAL A 92 15.29 0.32 14.50
CA VAL A 92 15.94 1.53 14.03
C VAL A 92 17.16 1.08 13.23
N ARG A 93 17.22 1.46 11.97
CA ARG A 93 18.45 1.33 11.20
C ARG A 93 19.30 2.54 11.52
N GLU A 94 20.34 2.32 12.34
CA GLU A 94 21.28 3.36 12.77
C GLU A 94 22.46 3.48 11.81
N PRO A 95 23.11 4.66 11.74
CA PRO A 95 24.40 4.80 11.07
C PRO A 95 25.44 3.88 11.74
N GLY A 96 26.01 2.95 10.97
CA GLY A 96 26.98 1.98 11.49
C GLY A 96 26.40 0.93 12.43
N GLY A 97 25.07 0.88 12.60
CA GLY A 97 24.40 -0.13 13.42
C GLY A 97 24.48 -1.53 12.79
N LEU A 98 24.53 -2.54 13.63
CA LEU A 98 24.48 -3.94 13.20
C LEU A 98 23.04 -4.32 12.84
N PRO A 99 22.84 -5.19 11.83
CA PRO A 99 21.51 -5.75 11.54
C PRO A 99 21.03 -6.61 12.72
N LEU A 100 19.71 -6.79 12.82
CA LEU A 100 19.13 -7.73 13.78
C LEU A 100 19.75 -9.12 13.58
N SER A 101 20.07 -9.78 14.69
CA SER A 101 20.44 -11.20 14.69
C SER A 101 19.25 -12.08 14.27
N ASP A 102 19.52 -13.29 13.84
CA ASP A 102 18.48 -14.25 13.43
C ASP A 102 17.47 -14.49 14.56
N GLY A 103 17.94 -14.67 15.79
CA GLY A 103 17.07 -14.87 16.96
C GLY A 103 16.16 -13.66 17.23
N GLU A 104 16.63 -12.44 17.04
CA GLU A 104 15.81 -11.23 17.16
C GLU A 104 14.77 -11.16 16.03
N VAL A 105 15.15 -11.49 14.79
CA VAL A 105 14.22 -11.56 13.65
C VAL A 105 13.13 -12.59 13.92
N GLU A 106 13.50 -13.81 14.32
CA GLU A 106 12.56 -14.89 14.64
C GLU A 106 11.62 -14.53 15.79
N THR A 107 12.16 -13.93 16.85
CA THR A 107 11.36 -13.47 18.00
C THR A 107 10.30 -12.44 17.58
N ARG A 108 10.67 -11.46 16.76
CA ARG A 108 9.75 -10.43 16.26
C ARG A 108 8.70 -11.01 15.33
N VAL A 109 9.09 -11.88 14.42
CA VAL A 109 8.16 -12.59 13.53
C VAL A 109 7.18 -13.42 14.35
N ALA A 110 7.67 -14.19 15.32
CA ALA A 110 6.81 -14.99 16.22
C ALA A 110 5.83 -14.10 17.01
N ALA A 111 6.25 -12.91 17.45
CA ALA A 111 5.36 -11.94 18.12
C ALA A 111 4.26 -11.47 17.16
N GLY A 112 4.61 -11.08 15.93
CA GLY A 112 3.63 -10.67 14.91
C GLY A 112 2.65 -11.77 14.55
N LEU A 113 3.14 -13.00 14.38
CA LEU A 113 2.31 -14.17 14.07
C LEU A 113 1.37 -14.53 15.23
N ARG A 114 1.81 -14.42 16.48
CA ARG A 114 0.93 -14.63 17.66
C ARG A 114 -0.23 -13.62 17.65
N VAL A 115 0.06 -12.33 17.47
CA VAL A 115 -0.98 -11.29 17.40
C VAL A 115 -1.96 -11.58 16.25
N ALA A 116 -1.45 -11.98 15.08
CA ALA A 116 -2.29 -12.30 13.93
C ALA A 116 -3.20 -13.51 14.19
N ARG A 117 -2.70 -14.57 14.83
CA ARG A 117 -3.50 -15.76 15.19
C ARG A 117 -4.60 -15.42 16.19
N THR A 118 -4.32 -14.59 17.18
CA THR A 118 -5.32 -14.13 18.15
C THR A 118 -6.38 -13.28 17.47
N ALA A 119 -5.99 -12.39 16.56
CA ALA A 119 -6.93 -11.57 15.80
C ALA A 119 -7.78 -12.41 14.82
N ALA A 120 -7.24 -13.46 14.23
CA ALA A 120 -7.93 -14.37 13.33
C ALA A 120 -8.98 -15.26 14.06
N GLY A 121 -8.77 -15.57 15.34
CA GLY A 121 -9.76 -16.23 16.19
C GLY A 121 -11.04 -15.42 16.43
N LEU A 122 -11.05 -14.15 16.05
CA LEU A 122 -12.19 -13.22 16.16
C LEU A 122 -12.93 -13.00 14.84
N GLN A 123 -13.10 -13.97 13.99
CA GLN A 123 -13.82 -13.97 12.70
C GLN A 123 -12.93 -13.98 11.44
N VAL A 124 -12.89 -15.11 10.77
CA VAL A 124 -12.41 -15.23 9.39
C VAL A 124 -13.54 -15.70 8.50
N ALA A 125 -14.06 -14.80 7.66
CA ALA A 125 -14.69 -15.19 6.42
C ALA A 125 -13.58 -15.43 5.37
N PRO A 126 -13.64 -16.48 4.52
CA PRO A 126 -12.56 -16.84 3.62
C PRO A 126 -12.43 -15.81 2.49
N ALA A 127 -11.36 -15.06 2.46
CA ALA A 127 -10.94 -14.35 1.25
C ALA A 127 -10.13 -15.33 0.40
N ALA A 128 -10.72 -15.85 -0.65
CA ALA A 128 -10.00 -16.52 -1.72
C ALA A 128 -9.18 -15.45 -2.46
N ALA A 129 -7.91 -15.36 -2.18
CA ALA A 129 -7.02 -14.44 -2.86
C ALA A 129 -5.89 -15.23 -3.50
N GLY A 130 -6.02 -15.48 -4.79
CA GLY A 130 -4.87 -15.78 -5.62
C GLY A 130 -3.95 -14.55 -5.63
N LEU A 131 -2.70 -14.74 -5.30
CA LEU A 131 -1.67 -13.72 -5.43
C LEU A 131 -1.20 -13.69 -6.88
N GLN A 132 -2.03 -13.18 -7.77
CA GLN A 132 -1.49 -12.63 -9.01
C GLN A 132 -0.69 -11.39 -8.62
N THR A 133 0.47 -11.21 -9.20
CA THR A 133 1.18 -9.95 -9.08
C THR A 133 0.17 -8.86 -9.37
N MET A 134 -0.33 -8.20 -8.32
CA MET A 134 -1.00 -6.95 -8.53
C MET A 134 0.00 -6.09 -9.27
N GLY A 135 -0.03 -6.15 -10.60
CA GLY A 135 0.48 -5.06 -11.34
C GLY A 135 -0.29 -3.87 -10.78
N ASP A 136 0.26 -3.15 -9.79
CA ASP A 136 0.08 -1.74 -9.90
C ASP A 136 0.54 -1.55 -11.32
N ALA A 137 -0.39 -1.30 -12.22
CA ALA A 137 -0.11 -1.05 -13.62
C ALA A 137 0.66 0.28 -13.74
N ASP A 138 1.60 0.42 -12.89
CA ASP A 138 2.64 1.41 -12.86
C ASP A 138 3.79 0.75 -13.61
N GLY A 139 3.84 1.02 -14.91
CA GLY A 139 4.70 0.51 -15.94
C GLY A 139 6.19 0.42 -15.62
N ASP A 140 6.53 -0.39 -14.67
CA ASP A 140 7.85 -0.95 -14.51
C ASP A 140 7.73 -2.41 -14.93
N ALA A 141 8.07 -2.65 -16.20
CA ALA A 141 8.30 -3.97 -16.74
C ALA A 141 9.49 -4.62 -16.03
N VAL A 142 9.25 -5.09 -14.82
CA VAL A 142 9.86 -6.35 -14.40
C VAL A 142 8.96 -7.38 -15.04
N GLY A 143 9.50 -8.15 -15.98
CA GLY A 143 8.80 -9.02 -16.90
C GLY A 143 7.55 -9.62 -16.30
N SER A 144 6.47 -9.64 -17.07
CA SER A 144 5.22 -10.31 -16.73
C SER A 144 5.52 -11.71 -16.23
N VAL A 145 5.69 -11.84 -14.93
CA VAL A 145 5.63 -13.14 -14.28
C VAL A 145 4.13 -13.44 -14.25
N GLU A 146 3.71 -14.25 -15.21
CA GLU A 146 2.41 -14.92 -15.12
C GLU A 146 2.33 -15.55 -13.75
N ALA A 147 1.40 -15.06 -12.95
CA ALA A 147 1.31 -15.42 -11.56
C ALA A 147 0.94 -16.86 -11.40
N CYS A 148 1.81 -17.57 -10.72
CA CYS A 148 1.50 -18.87 -10.19
C CYS A 148 0.32 -18.75 -9.20
N ARG A 149 -0.86 -19.26 -9.57
CA ARG A 149 -1.91 -19.63 -8.60
C ARG A 149 -1.34 -20.83 -7.85
N PRO A 150 -1.23 -20.93 -6.58
CA PRO A 150 -2.16 -20.80 -5.46
C PRO A 150 -1.52 -20.52 -4.06
N CYS A 151 -0.39 -19.86 -3.95
CA CYS A 151 0.42 -19.93 -2.70
C CYS A 151 -0.06 -19.07 -1.53
N ALA A 152 -0.85 -18.03 -1.74
CA ALA A 152 -1.36 -17.24 -0.60
C ALA A 152 -2.56 -17.90 0.10
N GLY A 153 -3.37 -18.67 -0.64
CA GLY A 153 -4.54 -19.37 -0.10
C GLY A 153 -4.19 -20.58 0.76
N GLU A 154 -3.10 -21.28 0.44
CA GLU A 154 -2.65 -22.47 1.20
C GLU A 154 -1.83 -22.11 2.45
N ALA A 155 -1.00 -21.08 2.39
CA ALA A 155 -0.29 -20.58 3.57
C ALA A 155 -1.24 -20.06 4.66
N LEU A 156 -2.48 -19.70 4.29
CA LEU A 156 -3.53 -19.26 5.21
C LEU A 156 -4.51 -20.37 5.61
N ARG A 157 -4.56 -21.50 4.88
CA ARG A 157 -5.50 -22.63 5.13
C ARG A 157 -4.94 -23.76 5.99
N GLY A 158 -3.64 -23.86 6.12
CA GLY A 158 -3.02 -24.76 7.08
C GLY A 158 -3.03 -24.15 8.48
N ASN A 159 -3.15 -24.94 9.53
CA ASN A 159 -3.28 -24.58 10.96
C ASN A 159 -2.30 -23.53 11.53
N GLY A 160 -1.86 -22.56 10.76
CA GLY A 160 -1.02 -21.46 11.19
C GLY A 160 -0.53 -20.59 10.05
N LEU A 161 -0.73 -19.25 10.17
CA LEU A 161 -0.03 -18.28 9.37
C LEU A 161 1.47 -18.57 9.47
N SER A 162 2.11 -18.90 8.33
CA SER A 162 3.56 -19.09 8.27
C SER A 162 4.27 -17.76 8.06
N ALA A 163 5.54 -17.68 8.43
CA ALA A 163 6.37 -16.50 8.17
C ALA A 163 6.65 -16.26 6.68
N GLY A 164 6.26 -17.21 5.81
CA GLY A 164 6.57 -17.20 4.38
C GLY A 164 5.65 -16.36 3.50
N PHE A 165 4.62 -15.68 4.04
CA PHE A 165 3.79 -14.80 3.21
C PHE A 165 4.61 -13.62 2.68
N PRO A 166 4.31 -13.15 1.45
CA PRO A 166 5.05 -12.06 0.84
C PRO A 166 4.70 -10.70 1.48
N VAL A 167 5.75 -9.93 1.74
CA VAL A 167 5.70 -8.52 2.12
C VAL A 167 6.38 -7.73 1.00
N PHE A 168 5.75 -6.66 0.56
CA PHE A 168 6.27 -5.83 -0.51
C PHE A 168 6.93 -4.58 0.06
N PHE A 169 8.24 -4.49 -0.07
CA PHE A 169 8.99 -3.29 0.29
C PHE A 169 9.17 -2.40 -0.93
N GLY A 170 8.79 -1.15 -0.84
CA GLY A 170 8.83 -0.26 -1.99
C GLY A 170 9.19 1.18 -1.65
N ILE A 171 9.72 1.85 -2.68
CA ILE A 171 9.98 3.29 -2.67
C ILE A 171 9.10 3.97 -3.72
N LYS A 172 8.51 5.09 -3.34
CA LYS A 172 7.83 6.02 -4.26
C LYS A 172 8.60 7.33 -4.27
N LYS A 173 9.26 7.63 -5.39
CA LYS A 173 9.93 8.90 -5.64
C LYS A 173 9.05 9.78 -6.52
N LYS A 174 9.02 11.08 -6.26
CA LYS A 174 8.41 12.07 -7.16
C LYS A 174 9.42 13.18 -7.42
N PHE A 175 9.71 13.44 -8.68
CA PHE A 175 10.62 14.50 -9.11
C PHE A 175 9.98 15.28 -10.25
N LYS A 176 9.85 16.60 -10.10
CA LYS A 176 9.25 17.51 -11.10
C LYS A 176 7.91 17.00 -11.67
N GLY A 177 7.06 16.42 -10.82
CA GLY A 177 5.77 15.88 -11.22
C GLY A 177 5.78 14.39 -11.63
N ILE A 178 6.91 13.87 -12.10
CA ILE A 178 7.06 12.46 -12.52
C ILE A 178 7.17 11.57 -11.29
N VAL A 179 6.44 10.45 -11.31
CA VAL A 179 6.41 9.49 -10.20
C VAL A 179 7.13 8.22 -10.63
N TYR A 180 8.13 7.82 -9.83
CA TYR A 180 8.83 6.55 -9.94
C TYR A 180 8.44 5.67 -8.77
N LYS A 181 8.07 4.43 -9.06
CA LYS A 181 7.73 3.42 -8.05
C LYS A 181 8.60 2.19 -8.29
N ARG A 182 9.20 1.69 -7.24
CA ARG A 182 9.99 0.46 -7.22
C ARG A 182 9.56 -0.38 -6.04
N ARG A 183 9.51 -1.70 -6.20
CA ARG A 183 9.15 -2.61 -5.10
C ARG A 183 9.88 -3.95 -5.21
N LEU A 184 10.06 -4.59 -4.06
CA LEU A 184 10.59 -5.94 -3.89
C LEU A 184 9.54 -6.79 -3.19
N ALA A 185 9.49 -8.07 -3.50
CA ALA A 185 8.80 -9.07 -2.71
C ALA A 185 9.82 -9.75 -1.78
N LEU A 186 9.47 -9.86 -0.51
CA LEU A 186 10.30 -10.48 0.54
C LEU A 186 9.38 -11.30 1.46
N THR A 187 9.90 -12.28 2.16
CA THR A 187 9.20 -12.81 3.34
C THR A 187 9.24 -11.79 4.47
N LEU A 188 8.36 -11.91 5.46
CA LEU A 188 8.36 -11.00 6.62
C LEU A 188 9.72 -11.01 7.35
N PRO A 189 10.36 -12.16 7.67
CA PRO A 189 11.68 -12.14 8.29
C PRO A 189 12.76 -11.52 7.40
N ALA A 190 12.77 -11.81 6.09
CA ALA A 190 13.71 -11.18 5.16
C ALA A 190 13.53 -9.65 5.11
N ALA A 191 12.29 -9.16 5.15
CA ALA A 191 12.00 -7.73 5.17
C ALA A 191 12.48 -7.06 6.46
N LEU A 192 12.31 -7.70 7.62
CA LEU A 192 12.84 -7.23 8.91
C LEU A 192 14.37 -7.13 8.88
N ALA A 193 15.04 -8.21 8.47
CA ALA A 193 16.49 -8.27 8.38
C ALA A 193 17.06 -7.21 7.40
N PHE A 194 16.44 -7.07 6.22
CA PHE A 194 16.89 -6.09 5.22
C PHE A 194 16.70 -4.65 5.71
N VAL A 195 15.56 -4.34 6.32
CA VAL A 195 15.31 -3.00 6.89
C VAL A 195 16.27 -2.69 8.03
N SER A 196 16.66 -3.69 8.83
CA SER A 196 17.63 -3.49 9.93
C SER A 196 19.08 -3.38 9.48
N GLY A 197 19.40 -3.74 8.22
CA GLY A 197 20.75 -3.53 7.66
C GLY A 197 21.41 -4.76 7.03
N LEU A 198 20.77 -5.95 7.12
CA LEU A 198 21.31 -7.13 6.42
C LEU A 198 21.26 -6.90 4.90
N PRO A 199 22.33 -7.20 4.13
CA PRO A 199 22.29 -7.11 2.68
C PRO A 199 21.14 -7.91 2.06
N TYR A 200 20.52 -7.38 1.00
CA TYR A 200 19.33 -7.94 0.37
C TYR A 200 19.48 -9.43 0.01
N GLU A 201 20.57 -9.77 -0.67
CA GLU A 201 20.83 -11.14 -1.13
C GLU A 201 20.97 -12.11 0.04
N GLN A 202 21.59 -11.67 1.15
CA GLN A 202 21.71 -12.48 2.37
C GLN A 202 20.36 -12.67 3.04
N ALA A 203 19.52 -11.63 3.09
CA ALA A 203 18.17 -11.73 3.64
C ALA A 203 17.31 -12.70 2.83
N CYS A 204 17.37 -12.62 1.48
CA CYS A 204 16.64 -13.56 0.60
C CYS A 204 17.15 -15.01 0.70
N ALA A 205 18.46 -15.20 0.84
CA ALA A 205 19.05 -16.53 0.98
C ALA A 205 18.65 -17.21 2.32
N ARG A 206 18.57 -16.40 3.38
CA ARG A 206 18.25 -16.88 4.74
C ARG A 206 16.76 -17.18 4.92
N TRP A 207 15.91 -16.37 4.34
CA TRP A 207 14.44 -16.51 4.41
C TRP A 207 13.83 -16.38 3.01
N PRO A 208 14.00 -17.42 2.18
CA PRO A 208 13.53 -17.39 0.81
C PRO A 208 12.01 -17.37 0.74
N LEU A 209 11.49 -16.78 -0.36
CA LEU A 209 10.07 -16.85 -0.67
C LEU A 209 9.71 -18.31 -1.00
N PRO A 210 8.59 -18.85 -0.47
CA PRO A 210 8.18 -20.23 -0.70
C PRO A 210 7.74 -20.48 -2.15
N ASP A 211 7.26 -19.45 -2.85
CA ASP A 211 6.93 -19.53 -4.26
C ASP A 211 8.19 -19.46 -5.11
N ALA A 212 8.46 -20.48 -5.92
CA ALA A 212 9.67 -20.58 -6.75
C ALA A 212 9.76 -19.46 -7.81
N GLY A 213 8.62 -19.04 -8.37
CA GLY A 213 8.57 -17.95 -9.35
C GLY A 213 8.94 -16.61 -8.72
N LEU A 214 8.34 -16.30 -7.56
CA LEU A 214 8.67 -15.08 -6.80
C LEU A 214 10.13 -15.12 -6.30
N ALA A 215 10.64 -16.27 -5.87
CA ALA A 215 12.03 -16.44 -5.45
C ALA A 215 13.00 -16.19 -6.60
N ALA A 216 12.71 -16.70 -7.79
CA ALA A 216 13.51 -16.45 -9.00
C ALA A 216 13.53 -14.97 -9.38
N VAL A 217 12.38 -14.30 -9.34
CA VAL A 217 12.26 -12.85 -9.58
C VAL A 217 13.03 -12.05 -8.53
N ALA A 218 12.99 -12.45 -7.25
CA ALA A 218 13.72 -11.79 -6.17
C ALA A 218 15.24 -11.77 -6.43
N LEU A 219 15.78 -12.79 -7.10
CA LEU A 219 17.21 -12.90 -7.43
C LEU A 219 17.58 -12.32 -8.80
N ALA A 220 16.62 -11.86 -9.59
CA ALA A 220 16.88 -11.29 -10.91
C ALA A 220 17.74 -10.01 -10.85
N PRO A 221 18.59 -9.70 -11.85
CA PRO A 221 19.43 -8.52 -11.85
C PRO A 221 18.66 -7.20 -11.67
N ALA A 222 17.50 -7.06 -12.31
CA ALA A 222 16.63 -5.88 -12.17
C ALA A 222 16.14 -5.69 -10.73
N THR A 223 15.79 -6.79 -10.04
CA THR A 223 15.33 -6.75 -8.65
C THR A 223 16.48 -6.39 -7.69
N ARG A 224 17.68 -6.90 -7.94
CA ARG A 224 18.90 -6.49 -7.19
C ARG A 224 19.20 -5.00 -7.35
N GLN A 225 18.98 -4.45 -8.55
CA GLN A 225 19.11 -3.00 -8.75
C GLN A 225 18.08 -2.23 -7.89
N ILE A 226 16.83 -2.68 -7.86
CA ILE A 226 15.79 -2.08 -7.00
C ILE A 226 16.19 -2.15 -5.53
N ALA A 227 16.76 -3.27 -5.09
CA ALA A 227 17.25 -3.43 -3.73
C ALA A 227 18.34 -2.41 -3.39
N ARG A 228 19.31 -2.19 -4.28
CA ARG A 228 20.35 -1.15 -4.11
C ARG A 228 19.76 0.25 -4.05
N GLU A 229 18.73 0.56 -4.88
CA GLU A 229 18.03 1.85 -4.82
C GLU A 229 17.30 2.05 -3.49
N LEU A 230 16.68 1.00 -2.95
CA LEU A 230 16.03 1.03 -1.64
C LEU A 230 17.05 1.19 -0.52
N GLU A 231 18.13 0.45 -0.57
CA GLU A 231 19.22 0.55 0.41
C GLU A 231 19.86 1.94 0.42
N ALA A 232 20.15 2.50 -0.75
CA ALA A 232 20.65 3.87 -0.87
C ALA A 232 19.66 4.90 -0.31
N ALA A 233 18.35 4.68 -0.51
CA ALA A 233 17.34 5.55 0.06
C ALA A 233 17.24 5.39 1.58
N MET A 234 17.30 4.17 2.10
CA MET A 234 17.34 3.93 3.56
C MET A 234 18.56 4.60 4.21
N ASN A 235 19.74 4.43 3.61
CA ASN A 235 20.99 5.02 4.14
C ASN A 235 20.98 6.55 4.12
N ARG A 236 20.26 7.18 3.20
CA ARG A 236 20.11 8.65 3.15
C ARG A 236 19.30 9.22 4.33
N TRP A 237 18.40 8.42 4.87
CA TRP A 237 17.43 8.85 5.88
C TRP A 237 17.71 8.24 7.27
N LEU A 238 18.95 7.86 7.53
CA LEU A 238 19.32 7.33 8.86
C LEU A 238 19.24 8.42 9.94
N PRO A 239 18.81 8.06 11.15
CA PRO A 239 18.24 6.79 11.56
C PRO A 239 16.84 6.58 10.97
N LEU A 240 16.48 5.33 10.68
CA LEU A 240 15.20 4.99 10.04
C LEU A 240 14.38 4.03 10.93
N ALA A 241 13.12 4.39 11.17
CA ALA A 241 12.23 3.62 12.04
C ALA A 241 10.81 3.49 11.46
N PRO A 242 10.00 2.54 11.95
CA PRO A 242 8.55 2.51 11.71
C PRO A 242 7.90 3.82 12.17
N SER A 243 7.16 4.46 11.27
CA SER A 243 6.55 5.77 11.56
C SER A 243 5.02 5.69 11.62
N MET A 244 4.40 5.11 10.59
CA MET A 244 2.94 5.12 10.47
C MET A 244 2.42 3.85 9.78
N GLY A 245 1.52 3.14 10.44
CA GLY A 245 0.68 2.12 9.82
C GLY A 245 -0.51 2.75 9.12
N ILE A 246 -0.83 2.32 7.90
CA ILE A 246 -2.05 2.70 7.17
C ILE A 246 -2.73 1.43 6.70
N ALA A 247 -4.01 1.31 7.01
CA ALA A 247 -4.83 0.17 6.59
C ALA A 247 -6.09 0.64 5.87
N CYS A 248 -6.52 -0.10 4.85
CA CYS A 248 -7.78 0.12 4.16
C CYS A 248 -8.28 -1.18 3.53
N ASP A 249 -9.58 -1.24 3.27
CA ASP A 249 -10.15 -2.27 2.42
C ASP A 249 -10.24 -1.73 1.01
N ARG A 250 -9.73 -2.46 0.05
CA ARG A 250 -9.74 -2.06 -1.36
C ARG A 250 -10.61 -2.98 -2.17
N VAL A 251 -11.43 -2.37 -3.01
CA VAL A 251 -12.08 -3.01 -4.16
C VAL A 251 -11.55 -2.31 -5.41
N ALA A 252 -11.16 -3.09 -6.42
CA ALA A 252 -10.65 -2.55 -7.67
C ALA A 252 -11.46 -3.06 -8.84
N TRP A 253 -11.74 -2.16 -9.79
CA TRP A 253 -12.51 -2.41 -11.00
C TRP A 253 -11.60 -2.25 -12.22
N ALA A 254 -11.71 -3.18 -13.15
CA ALA A 254 -11.05 -3.18 -14.45
C ALA A 254 -12.04 -3.53 -15.56
N TYR A 255 -11.73 -3.17 -16.80
CA TYR A 255 -12.56 -3.61 -17.93
C TYR A 255 -12.63 -5.13 -18.00
N ARG A 256 -13.82 -5.64 -18.29
CA ARG A 256 -14.07 -7.05 -18.57
C ARG A 256 -13.24 -7.50 -19.77
N PRO A 257 -12.73 -8.76 -19.78
CA PRO A 257 -11.92 -9.28 -20.89
C PRO A 257 -12.58 -9.08 -22.26
N GLU A 258 -13.88 -9.40 -22.38
CA GLU A 258 -14.64 -9.27 -23.62
C GLU A 258 -14.75 -7.83 -24.12
N VAL A 259 -14.81 -6.84 -23.20
CA VAL A 259 -14.82 -5.41 -23.56
C VAL A 259 -13.44 -4.98 -24.07
N ARG A 260 -12.38 -5.49 -23.46
CA ARG A 260 -11.00 -5.22 -23.90
C ARG A 260 -10.73 -5.81 -25.27
N GLU A 261 -11.18 -7.04 -25.53
CA GLU A 261 -11.05 -7.69 -26.83
C GLU A 261 -11.85 -6.97 -27.92
N ALA A 262 -13.11 -6.63 -27.65
CA ALA A 262 -13.98 -5.96 -28.62
C ALA A 262 -13.51 -4.53 -28.98
N ARG A 263 -12.82 -3.83 -28.05
CA ARG A 263 -12.40 -2.44 -28.22
C ARG A 263 -10.89 -2.26 -28.34
N GLY A 264 -10.11 -3.33 -28.36
CA GLY A 264 -8.66 -3.28 -28.37
C GLY A 264 -8.02 -2.58 -29.58
N CYS A 265 -8.77 -2.44 -30.69
CA CYS A 265 -8.37 -1.70 -31.89
C CYS A 265 -8.80 -0.22 -31.88
N ASP A 266 -9.52 0.25 -30.87
CA ASP A 266 -9.94 1.65 -30.74
C ASP A 266 -8.79 2.46 -30.13
N GLU A 267 -8.20 3.38 -30.89
CA GLU A 267 -7.05 4.21 -30.46
C GLU A 267 -7.38 5.10 -29.23
N LEU A 268 -8.66 5.40 -29.00
CA LEU A 268 -9.11 6.20 -27.87
C LEU A 268 -9.46 5.34 -26.64
N PHE A 269 -9.46 4.01 -26.75
CA PHE A 269 -9.79 3.12 -25.68
C PHE A 269 -8.60 2.89 -24.75
N ASP A 270 -8.71 3.38 -23.52
CA ASP A 270 -7.74 3.07 -22.48
C ASP A 270 -8.05 1.71 -21.83
N ALA A 271 -7.52 0.64 -22.41
CA ALA A 271 -7.69 -0.73 -21.93
C ALA A 271 -7.22 -0.92 -20.48
N ASP A 272 -6.42 0.00 -19.98
CA ASP A 272 -5.81 -0.05 -18.64
C ASP A 272 -6.50 0.89 -17.64
N LEU A 273 -7.65 1.49 -18.00
CA LEU A 273 -8.44 2.25 -17.04
C LEU A 273 -8.75 1.38 -15.83
N ARG A 274 -8.42 1.89 -14.66
CA ARG A 274 -8.67 1.21 -13.39
C ARG A 274 -9.27 2.17 -12.38
N ILE A 275 -10.32 1.72 -11.71
CA ILE A 275 -10.98 2.44 -10.61
C ILE A 275 -10.78 1.63 -9.34
N THR A 276 -10.32 2.24 -8.28
CA THR A 276 -10.19 1.57 -6.97
C THR A 276 -10.90 2.37 -5.90
N PHE A 277 -11.61 1.67 -5.02
CA PHE A 277 -12.26 2.24 -3.85
C PHE A 277 -11.55 1.76 -2.59
N ASP A 278 -11.09 2.68 -1.77
CA ASP A 278 -10.45 2.42 -0.48
C ASP A 278 -11.40 2.83 0.64
N ASP A 279 -11.93 1.83 1.34
CA ASP A 279 -12.85 1.97 2.45
C ASP A 279 -12.15 1.79 3.79
N ARG A 280 -12.80 2.14 4.89
CA ARG A 280 -12.33 1.92 6.26
C ARG A 280 -10.87 2.34 6.43
N LEU A 281 -10.53 3.46 5.80
CA LEU A 281 -9.15 3.96 5.80
C LEU A 281 -8.77 4.46 7.19
N ALA A 282 -7.78 3.82 7.79
CA ALA A 282 -7.34 4.12 9.14
C ALA A 282 -5.80 4.18 9.23
N TYR A 283 -5.31 4.88 10.26
CA TYR A 283 -3.88 4.96 10.56
C TYR A 283 -3.58 4.52 12.00
N PHE A 284 -2.36 4.03 12.18
CA PHE A 284 -1.74 3.70 13.46
C PHE A 284 -0.45 4.51 13.60
N ASP A 285 -0.34 5.30 14.67
CA ASP A 285 0.86 6.08 14.95
C ASP A 285 1.90 5.24 15.69
N CYS A 286 2.97 4.83 15.00
CA CYS A 286 4.00 3.96 15.57
C CYS A 286 4.83 4.64 16.68
N HIS A 287 4.82 5.98 16.79
CA HIS A 287 5.51 6.72 17.84
C HIS A 287 4.70 6.84 19.14
N ARG A 288 3.42 6.49 19.09
CA ARG A 288 2.54 6.50 20.25
C ARG A 288 2.27 5.07 20.69
N PHE A 289 3.07 4.59 21.61
CA PHE A 289 2.89 3.28 22.22
C PHE A 289 1.43 3.10 22.70
N ARG A 290 0.75 2.03 22.26
CA ARG A 290 -0.66 1.74 22.54
C ARG A 290 -1.70 2.69 21.92
N SER A 291 -1.34 3.43 20.85
CA SER A 291 -2.36 4.16 20.10
C SER A 291 -3.34 3.19 19.43
N PRO A 292 -4.65 3.41 19.51
CA PRO A 292 -5.58 2.66 18.67
C PRO A 292 -5.45 3.08 17.20
N TRP A 293 -5.92 2.23 16.30
CA TRP A 293 -6.18 2.63 14.93
C TRP A 293 -7.21 3.77 14.90
N ARG A 294 -6.95 4.81 14.14
CA ARG A 294 -7.82 5.98 14.01
C ARG A 294 -8.27 6.13 12.56
N PRO A 295 -9.55 6.46 12.31
CA PRO A 295 -10.03 6.70 10.96
C PRO A 295 -9.36 7.92 10.33
N ILE A 296 -9.12 7.86 9.01
CA ILE A 296 -8.63 8.99 8.20
C ILE A 296 -9.78 9.66 7.47
N ILE A 297 -10.83 8.90 7.17
CA ILE A 297 -12.07 9.34 6.54
C ILE A 297 -13.24 8.85 7.39
N GLU A 298 -14.42 9.44 7.19
CA GLU A 298 -15.64 8.97 7.84
C GLU A 298 -16.02 7.55 7.36
N SER A 299 -16.78 6.82 8.17
CA SER A 299 -17.19 5.45 7.83
C SER A 299 -18.10 5.36 6.60
N SER A 300 -18.79 6.44 6.26
CA SER A 300 -19.65 6.60 5.08
C SER A 300 -18.88 7.07 3.83
N GLU A 301 -17.60 7.31 3.93
CA GLU A 301 -16.78 7.79 2.82
C GLU A 301 -15.84 6.71 2.28
N SER A 302 -15.51 6.86 1.00
CA SER A 302 -14.46 6.10 0.30
C SER A 302 -13.47 7.04 -0.36
N VAL A 303 -12.23 6.57 -0.51
CA VAL A 303 -11.27 7.23 -1.40
C VAL A 303 -11.26 6.48 -2.72
N MET A 304 -11.89 7.06 -3.73
CA MET A 304 -11.81 6.56 -5.10
C MET A 304 -10.53 7.06 -5.76
N GLU A 305 -9.82 6.17 -6.44
CA GLU A 305 -8.64 6.49 -7.26
C GLU A 305 -8.86 5.98 -8.68
N ILE A 306 -8.82 6.88 -9.64
CA ILE A 306 -8.93 6.58 -11.07
C ILE A 306 -7.54 6.70 -11.68
N LYS A 307 -7.12 5.63 -12.36
CA LYS A 307 -5.87 5.57 -13.13
C LYS A 307 -6.21 5.42 -14.60
N SER A 308 -5.69 6.32 -15.42
CA SER A 308 -5.92 6.33 -16.85
C SER A 308 -4.64 6.73 -17.60
N ALA A 309 -4.34 6.07 -18.70
CA ALA A 309 -3.27 6.44 -19.61
C ALA A 309 -3.70 7.56 -20.56
N GLY A 310 -4.99 7.66 -20.83
CA GLY A 310 -5.62 8.63 -21.74
C GLY A 310 -6.69 9.49 -21.08
N PRO A 311 -7.52 10.17 -21.88
CA PRO A 311 -8.69 10.88 -21.40
C PRO A 311 -9.69 9.91 -20.77
N TYR A 312 -10.52 10.39 -19.85
CA TYR A 312 -11.59 9.57 -19.30
C TYR A 312 -12.64 9.26 -20.38
N PRO A 313 -13.17 8.03 -20.41
CA PRO A 313 -14.24 7.68 -21.34
C PRO A 313 -15.51 8.46 -21.01
N PRO A 314 -16.38 8.72 -22.02
CA PRO A 314 -17.61 9.53 -21.83
C PRO A 314 -18.46 9.09 -20.65
N TRP A 315 -18.74 7.79 -20.51
CA TRP A 315 -19.56 7.27 -19.41
C TRP A 315 -19.02 7.67 -18.01
N LEU A 316 -17.68 7.73 -17.86
CA LEU A 316 -17.06 8.11 -16.59
C LEU A 316 -17.15 9.62 -16.38
N VAL A 317 -16.96 10.42 -17.44
CA VAL A 317 -17.13 11.88 -17.38
C VAL A 317 -18.57 12.22 -17.03
N ASP A 318 -19.54 11.54 -17.63
CA ASP A 318 -20.97 11.78 -17.41
C ASP A 318 -21.35 11.53 -15.95
N VAL A 319 -20.98 10.38 -15.37
CA VAL A 319 -21.30 10.10 -13.96
C VAL A 319 -20.59 11.05 -13.00
N LEU A 320 -19.30 11.35 -13.23
CA LEU A 320 -18.57 12.29 -12.38
C LEU A 320 -19.19 13.70 -12.41
N SER A 321 -19.70 14.11 -13.58
CA SER A 321 -20.34 15.42 -13.77
C SER A 321 -21.74 15.46 -13.16
N ALA A 322 -22.56 14.42 -13.40
CA ALA A 322 -23.92 14.32 -12.87
C ALA A 322 -23.93 14.36 -11.33
N GLU A 323 -23.05 13.58 -10.72
CA GLU A 323 -22.90 13.49 -9.26
C GLU A 323 -22.03 14.62 -8.68
N ARG A 324 -21.51 15.54 -9.50
CA ARG A 324 -20.61 16.63 -9.07
C ARG A 324 -19.39 16.17 -8.30
N ILE A 325 -18.82 15.02 -8.68
CA ILE A 325 -17.64 14.42 -8.05
C ILE A 325 -16.38 15.13 -8.55
N TYR A 326 -15.69 15.82 -7.67
CA TYR A 326 -14.48 16.59 -8.00
C TYR A 326 -13.22 15.96 -7.44
N SER A 327 -12.12 16.06 -8.19
CA SER A 327 -10.85 15.53 -7.74
C SER A 327 -10.31 16.27 -6.51
N ALA A 328 -9.78 15.50 -5.54
CA ALA A 328 -9.25 16.02 -4.30
C ALA A 328 -7.75 15.70 -4.15
N SER A 329 -7.01 16.62 -3.54
CA SER A 329 -5.63 16.33 -3.14
C SER A 329 -5.64 15.47 -1.90
N PHE A 330 -5.43 14.17 -2.07
CA PHE A 330 -5.44 13.20 -0.98
C PHE A 330 -4.19 12.32 -0.98
N THR A 331 -3.51 12.23 0.15
CA THR A 331 -2.40 11.30 0.34
C THR A 331 -2.55 10.59 1.68
N LYS A 332 -2.71 9.26 1.67
CA LYS A 332 -2.98 8.48 2.88
C LYS A 332 -2.00 8.80 4.02
N TYR A 333 -0.70 8.72 3.77
CA TYR A 333 0.33 9.02 4.78
C TYR A 333 0.37 10.51 5.15
N GLY A 334 0.19 11.43 4.20
CA GLY A 334 0.18 12.88 4.50
C GLY A 334 -1.00 13.28 5.38
N ASN A 335 -2.21 12.79 5.07
CA ASN A 335 -3.39 13.06 5.88
C ASN A 335 -3.25 12.45 7.29
N ALA A 336 -2.80 11.19 7.39
CA ALA A 336 -2.53 10.54 8.67
C ALA A 336 -1.50 11.32 9.50
N TYR A 337 -0.40 11.78 8.89
CA TYR A 337 0.60 12.61 9.55
C TYR A 337 0.02 13.92 10.08
N GLN A 338 -0.74 14.65 9.24
CA GLN A 338 -1.37 15.89 9.65
C GLN A 338 -2.35 15.68 10.82
N MET A 339 -3.15 14.60 10.79
CA MET A 339 -4.07 14.25 11.87
C MET A 339 -3.34 13.85 13.16
N ALA A 340 -2.24 13.10 13.03
CA ALA A 340 -1.44 12.67 14.19
C ALA A 340 -0.69 13.83 14.86
N THR A 341 -0.32 14.87 14.09
CA THR A 341 0.44 16.03 14.56
C THR A 341 -0.42 17.24 14.84
N ALA A 342 -1.71 17.22 14.47
CA ALA A 342 -2.63 18.29 14.79
C ALA A 342 -2.72 18.47 16.31
N VAL A 343 -2.34 19.65 16.79
CA VAL A 343 -2.58 20.05 18.19
C VAL A 343 -4.07 20.14 18.39
N PRO A 344 -4.64 19.51 19.41
CA PRO A 344 -6.05 19.68 19.72
C PRO A 344 -6.32 21.19 19.90
N ARG A 345 -7.09 21.79 19.00
CA ARG A 345 -7.63 23.12 19.26
C ARG A 345 -8.47 23.00 20.53
N ALA A 346 -8.06 23.65 21.62
CA ALA A 346 -8.86 23.77 22.81
C ALA A 346 -10.26 24.23 22.36
N ARG A 347 -11.29 23.40 22.60
CA ARG A 347 -12.66 23.82 22.41
C ARG A 347 -12.85 24.94 23.43
N ASN A 348 -12.82 26.19 22.96
CA ASN A 348 -13.30 27.33 23.73
C ASN A 348 -14.79 27.10 23.96
N HIS A 349 -15.13 26.40 25.02
CA HIS A 349 -16.42 26.51 25.67
C HIS A 349 -16.50 27.93 26.25
N ARG A 350 -16.79 28.91 25.39
CA ARG A 350 -17.43 30.13 25.89
C ARG A 350 -18.83 29.70 26.35
N ARG A 351 -18.86 29.27 27.60
CA ARG A 351 -20.10 29.19 28.38
C ARG A 351 -20.65 30.61 28.37
N ALA A 352 -21.70 30.82 27.59
CA ALA A 352 -22.48 32.03 27.66
C ALA A 352 -23.08 32.06 29.06
N MET A 353 -22.43 32.76 29.98
CA MET A 353 -23.06 33.28 31.17
C MET A 353 -23.98 34.41 30.70
N ARG A 354 -25.23 34.08 30.39
CA ARG A 354 -26.32 35.05 30.48
C ARG A 354 -26.86 34.88 31.88
N GLY A 355 -26.36 35.71 32.80
CA GLY A 355 -26.99 35.99 34.07
C GLY A 355 -28.30 36.67 33.81
N GLY A 356 -29.34 36.20 34.48
CA GLY A 356 -30.58 36.92 34.61
C GLY A 356 -30.41 38.13 35.52
N ALA A 357 -31.14 39.12 35.22
CA ALA A 357 -31.74 40.06 36.13
C ALA A 357 -33.18 40.29 35.64
#